data_aece405fb100d18035158debe6f6e9e7
#
_entry.id   aece405fb100d18035158debe6f6e9e7
#
_cell.length_a   1.000
_cell.length_b   1.000
_cell.length_c   1.000
_cell.angle_alpha   90.00
_cell.angle_beta   90.00
_cell.angle_gamma   90.00
#
_symmetry.space_group_name_H-M   'P 1'
#
loop_
_entity.id
_entity.type
_entity.pdbx_description
1 polymer ?
#
loop_
_entity_poly.entity_id
_entity_poly.type
_entity_poly.pdbx_seq_one_letter_code
_entity_poly.pdbx_strand_id
1 'polypeptide(L)'
;GIYCAYELVEKDPNLKVLLIEKGNDIYNRRCPVLEHKVAKCPIVRGVSGCQPACSITDGFGGAGAYSDGKFNITSEFGGWMTDYLDPYLVEDLIRYVDNINLKFGATTQITDPDTPEVLDIEKRAIAVGLKLLRAKVRHLGTEQNLEILKKIYHHLEERITMVFKTKVTEVMIEGNAIKGIKTANDEYYADK
;
A
#
# COMPACT_ATOMS: atom_id res chain seq x y z
N GLY A 1 -4.91 4.68 1.19
CA GLY A 1 -4.74 5.98 1.84
C GLY A 1 -3.74 6.87 1.12
N ILE A 2 -2.44 6.53 1.03
CA ILE A 2 -1.40 7.46 0.52
C ILE A 2 -1.61 7.87 -0.95
N TYR A 3 -1.96 6.96 -1.86
CA TYR A 3 -2.23 7.31 -3.26
C TYR A 3 -3.52 8.12 -3.43
N CYS A 4 -4.52 7.89 -2.57
CA CYS A 4 -5.72 8.72 -2.54
C CYS A 4 -5.38 10.16 -2.07
N ALA A 5 -4.61 10.28 -1.01
CA ALA A 5 -4.15 11.59 -0.52
C ALA A 5 -3.30 12.31 -1.58
N TYR A 6 -2.40 11.58 -2.26
CA TYR A 6 -1.62 12.11 -3.37
C TYR A 6 -2.52 12.68 -4.48
N GLU A 7 -3.50 11.90 -4.94
CA GLU A 7 -4.41 12.32 -6.01
C GLU A 7 -5.25 13.54 -5.64
N LEU A 8 -5.73 13.59 -4.38
CA LEU A 8 -6.52 14.72 -3.90
C LEU A 8 -5.74 16.04 -3.96
N VAL A 9 -4.48 16.05 -3.49
CA VAL A 9 -3.67 17.29 -3.48
C VAL A 9 -3.11 17.65 -4.84
N GLU A 10 -2.92 16.68 -5.74
CA GLU A 10 -2.51 16.98 -7.13
C GLU A 10 -3.68 17.58 -7.92
N LYS A 11 -4.93 17.19 -7.64
CA LYS A 11 -6.12 17.75 -8.29
C LYS A 11 -6.57 19.07 -7.73
N ASP A 12 -6.50 19.23 -6.42
CA ASP A 12 -6.86 20.48 -5.74
C ASP A 12 -5.86 20.80 -4.62
N PRO A 13 -4.85 21.63 -4.87
CA PRO A 13 -3.85 22.03 -3.89
C PRO A 13 -4.43 22.79 -2.68
N ASN A 14 -5.66 23.29 -2.76
CA ASN A 14 -6.31 24.02 -1.66
C ASN A 14 -7.13 23.08 -0.75
N LEU A 15 -7.27 21.82 -1.14
CA LEU A 15 -8.03 20.86 -0.37
C LEU A 15 -7.34 20.55 0.95
N LYS A 16 -8.06 20.68 2.06
CA LYS A 16 -7.56 20.29 3.38
C LYS A 16 -7.76 18.78 3.54
N VAL A 17 -6.69 18.02 3.48
CA VAL A 17 -6.70 16.57 3.59
C VAL A 17 -6.14 16.15 4.96
N LEU A 18 -6.84 15.27 5.66
CA LEU A 18 -6.39 14.60 6.88
C LEU A 18 -6.21 13.10 6.60
N LEU A 19 -4.98 12.61 6.76
CA LEU A 19 -4.64 11.18 6.69
C LEU A 19 -4.36 10.65 8.07
N ILE A 20 -5.13 9.65 8.49
CA ILE A 20 -5.00 9.02 9.80
C ILE A 20 -4.48 7.59 9.63
N GLU A 21 -3.45 7.24 10.38
CA GLU A 21 -2.81 5.93 10.36
C GLU A 21 -2.63 5.40 11.79
N LYS A 22 -3.06 4.15 12.01
CA LYS A 22 -2.94 3.52 13.34
C LYS A 22 -1.50 3.17 13.73
N GLY A 23 -0.65 2.93 12.76
CA GLY A 23 0.76 2.60 12.94
C GLY A 23 1.66 3.84 12.96
N ASN A 24 2.94 3.59 12.82
CA ASN A 24 3.97 4.63 12.81
C ASN A 24 4.12 5.27 11.42
N ASP A 25 4.69 6.47 11.39
CA ASP A 25 5.24 7.06 10.17
C ASP A 25 6.38 6.21 9.60
N ILE A 26 6.81 6.52 8.37
CA ILE A 26 7.79 5.71 7.63
C ILE A 26 9.14 5.58 8.34
N TYR A 27 9.55 6.55 9.14
CA TYR A 27 10.85 6.59 9.83
C TYR A 27 10.82 5.85 11.17
N ASN A 28 9.65 5.76 11.78
CA ASN A 28 9.45 5.16 13.12
C ASN A 28 8.89 3.72 13.05
N ARG A 29 8.77 3.15 11.87
CA ARG A 29 8.38 1.75 11.68
C ARG A 29 9.58 0.84 11.97
N ARG A 30 9.64 0.30 13.18
CA ARG A 30 10.74 -0.58 13.64
C ARG A 30 10.20 -1.90 14.15
N CYS A 31 10.70 -3.00 13.60
CA CYS A 31 10.34 -4.34 14.04
C CYS A 31 11.44 -4.88 14.97
N PRO A 32 11.13 -5.21 16.23
CA PRO A 32 12.13 -5.66 17.17
C PRO A 32 12.77 -7.01 16.81
N VAL A 33 12.08 -7.84 15.99
CA VAL A 33 12.65 -9.09 15.47
C VAL A 33 13.69 -8.79 14.40
N LEU A 34 13.37 -7.89 13.44
CA LEU A 34 14.32 -7.50 12.38
C LEU A 34 15.52 -6.72 12.93
N GLU A 35 15.33 -6.01 14.03
CA GLU A 35 16.41 -5.31 14.75
C GLU A 35 17.18 -6.25 15.72
N HIS A 36 16.88 -7.56 15.72
CA HIS A 36 17.50 -8.55 16.62
C HIS A 36 17.37 -8.24 18.12
N LYS A 37 16.38 -7.42 18.51
CA LYS A 37 16.11 -7.09 19.92
C LYS A 37 15.36 -8.19 20.66
N VAL A 38 14.62 -9.01 19.94
CA VAL A 38 13.89 -10.16 20.47
C VAL A 38 14.03 -11.36 19.51
N ALA A 39 14.09 -12.56 20.05
CA ALA A 39 14.26 -13.78 19.26
C ALA A 39 12.97 -14.20 18.51
N LYS A 40 11.80 -13.83 19.05
CA LYS A 40 10.49 -14.20 18.48
C LYS A 40 9.57 -13.01 18.44
N CYS A 41 8.67 -13.00 17.46
CA CYS A 41 7.64 -11.97 17.35
C CYS A 41 6.79 -11.92 18.62
N PRO A 42 6.61 -10.73 19.23
CA PRO A 42 5.79 -10.57 20.45
C PRO A 42 4.29 -10.74 20.20
N ILE A 43 3.86 -10.85 18.92
CA ILE A 43 2.46 -11.15 18.59
C ILE A 43 2.23 -12.63 18.87
N VAL A 44 1.50 -12.91 19.94
CA VAL A 44 0.96 -14.23 20.25
C VAL A 44 -0.56 -14.15 20.14
N ARG A 45 -1.23 -15.24 19.76
CA ARG A 45 -2.69 -15.28 19.64
C ARG A 45 -3.36 -14.75 20.92
N GLY A 46 -4.15 -13.68 20.78
CA GLY A 46 -4.89 -13.05 21.87
C GLY A 46 -4.10 -12.11 22.78
N VAL A 47 -2.82 -11.90 22.52
CA VAL A 47 -1.99 -10.95 23.25
C VAL A 47 -1.59 -9.80 22.33
N SER A 48 -1.66 -8.55 22.81
CA SER A 48 -1.19 -7.37 22.08
C SER A 48 0.30 -7.51 21.78
N GLY A 49 0.66 -7.45 20.50
CA GLY A 49 2.03 -7.43 20.04
C GLY A 49 2.68 -6.05 20.17
N CYS A 50 3.32 -5.60 19.09
CA CYS A 50 3.91 -4.26 19.03
C CYS A 50 2.84 -3.16 19.17
N GLN A 51 3.17 -2.10 19.90
CA GLN A 51 2.32 -0.93 20.09
C GLN A 51 2.84 0.24 19.23
N PRO A 52 1.95 1.06 18.66
CA PRO A 52 0.48 0.99 18.66
C PRO A 52 -0.08 -0.08 17.69
N ALA A 53 0.77 -0.60 16.79
CA ALA A 53 0.44 -1.62 15.79
C ALA A 53 1.70 -2.35 15.32
N CYS A 54 1.53 -3.44 14.58
CA CYS A 54 2.64 -4.18 13.98
C CYS A 54 3.38 -3.33 12.94
N SER A 55 4.65 -3.04 13.15
CA SER A 55 5.45 -2.22 12.23
C SER A 55 5.70 -2.86 10.86
N ILE A 56 5.45 -4.17 10.69
CA ILE A 56 5.57 -4.84 9.39
C ILE A 56 4.31 -4.63 8.54
N THR A 57 3.13 -4.73 9.15
CA THR A 57 1.85 -4.69 8.43
C THR A 57 1.17 -3.33 8.44
N ASP A 58 1.43 -2.53 9.47
CA ASP A 58 0.76 -1.26 9.73
C ASP A 58 1.74 -0.09 9.73
N GLY A 59 1.24 1.10 9.47
CA GLY A 59 2.00 2.33 9.34
C GLY A 59 2.06 2.83 7.90
N PHE A 60 2.71 3.98 7.70
CA PHE A 60 2.81 4.59 6.38
C PHE A 60 3.40 3.62 5.35
N GLY A 61 2.71 3.42 4.23
CA GLY A 61 3.08 2.45 3.20
C GLY A 61 2.58 1.02 3.45
N GLY A 62 1.91 0.74 4.60
CA GLY A 62 1.34 -0.57 4.90
C GLY A 62 2.36 -1.72 4.86
N ALA A 63 1.92 -2.94 4.60
CA ALA A 63 2.80 -4.10 4.44
C ALA A 63 3.79 -3.94 3.27
N GLY A 64 3.44 -3.13 2.27
CA GLY A 64 4.28 -2.83 1.12
C GLY A 64 5.66 -2.27 1.48
N ALA A 65 5.77 -1.49 2.56
CA ALA A 65 7.03 -0.88 2.98
C ALA A 65 8.12 -1.91 3.38
N TYR A 66 7.73 -3.12 3.74
CA TYR A 66 8.64 -4.22 4.11
C TYR A 66 8.63 -5.36 3.10
N SER A 67 8.02 -5.15 1.94
CA SER A 67 8.03 -6.13 0.84
C SER A 67 9.36 -6.08 0.07
N ASP A 68 9.57 -7.08 -0.77
CA ASP A 68 10.68 -7.10 -1.73
C ASP A 68 10.49 -6.16 -2.93
N GLY A 69 9.42 -5.36 -2.93
CA GLY A 69 9.17 -4.34 -3.94
C GLY A 69 8.86 -4.90 -5.32
N LYS A 70 8.19 -6.05 -5.39
CA LYS A 70 7.66 -6.59 -6.65
C LYS A 70 6.25 -6.04 -6.90
N PHE A 71 6.14 -5.17 -7.89
CA PHE A 71 4.87 -4.61 -8.32
C PHE A 71 4.37 -5.39 -9.54
N ASN A 72 3.29 -6.15 -9.35
CA ASN A 72 2.64 -6.89 -10.41
C ASN A 72 1.71 -5.96 -11.19
N ILE A 73 1.92 -5.85 -12.50
CA ILE A 73 1.09 -5.02 -13.39
C ILE A 73 0.08 -5.93 -14.07
N THR A 74 -0.92 -6.33 -13.31
CA THR A 74 -2.00 -7.21 -13.77
C THR A 74 -3.18 -7.15 -12.82
N SER A 75 -4.37 -7.42 -13.34
CA SER A 75 -5.61 -7.60 -12.58
C SER A 75 -5.93 -9.08 -12.28
N GLU A 76 -5.13 -10.03 -12.81
CA GLU A 76 -5.38 -11.48 -12.73
C GLU A 76 -5.18 -12.07 -11.33
N PHE A 77 -4.42 -11.39 -10.47
CA PHE A 77 -4.15 -11.81 -9.09
C PHE A 77 -3.68 -10.65 -8.21
N GLY A 78 -3.68 -10.85 -6.90
CA GLY A 78 -3.17 -9.88 -5.93
C GLY A 78 -4.24 -9.00 -5.29
N GLY A 79 -5.52 -9.26 -5.54
CA GLY A 79 -6.63 -8.54 -4.92
C GLY A 79 -7.98 -8.95 -5.50
N TRP A 80 -9.03 -8.31 -5.03
CA TRP A 80 -10.42 -8.58 -5.41
C TRP A 80 -11.11 -7.35 -6.03
N MET A 81 -10.35 -6.38 -6.54
CA MET A 81 -10.96 -5.17 -7.08
C MET A 81 -11.81 -5.43 -8.32
N THR A 82 -11.52 -6.51 -9.05
CA THR A 82 -12.32 -6.96 -10.20
C THR A 82 -13.70 -7.48 -9.82
N ASP A 83 -13.97 -7.74 -8.53
CA ASP A 83 -15.32 -8.06 -8.04
C ASP A 83 -16.21 -6.81 -7.98
N TYR A 84 -15.63 -5.61 -8.02
CA TYR A 84 -16.32 -4.33 -7.88
C TYR A 84 -16.17 -3.42 -9.10
N LEU A 85 -15.11 -3.58 -9.88
CA LEU A 85 -14.74 -2.72 -11.01
C LEU A 85 -14.42 -3.56 -12.24
N ASP A 86 -14.63 -2.96 -13.41
CA ASP A 86 -14.20 -3.56 -14.67
C ASP A 86 -12.69 -3.87 -14.66
N PRO A 87 -12.25 -5.07 -15.13
CA PRO A 87 -10.83 -5.45 -15.14
C PRO A 87 -9.92 -4.46 -15.87
N TYR A 88 -10.36 -3.85 -16.96
CA TYR A 88 -9.57 -2.84 -17.69
C TYR A 88 -9.38 -1.58 -16.86
N LEU A 89 -10.43 -1.14 -16.14
CA LEU A 89 -10.32 -0.02 -15.21
C LEU A 89 -9.36 -0.34 -14.06
N VAL A 90 -9.38 -1.56 -13.53
CA VAL A 90 -8.42 -2.00 -12.49
C VAL A 90 -6.99 -1.94 -13.01
N GLU A 91 -6.74 -2.41 -14.23
CA GLU A 91 -5.41 -2.32 -14.85
C GLU A 91 -4.95 -0.88 -15.07
N ASP A 92 -5.84 0.00 -15.51
CA ASP A 92 -5.53 1.43 -15.69
C ASP A 92 -5.16 2.07 -14.33
N LEU A 93 -5.88 1.74 -13.25
CA LEU A 93 -5.55 2.20 -11.91
C LEU A 93 -4.21 1.65 -11.41
N ILE A 94 -3.89 0.38 -11.70
CA ILE A 94 -2.59 -0.22 -11.39
C ILE A 94 -1.47 0.54 -12.12
N ARG A 95 -1.64 0.80 -13.42
CA ARG A 95 -0.67 1.57 -14.24
C ARG A 95 -0.55 3.01 -13.73
N TYR A 96 -1.64 3.62 -13.31
CA TYR A 96 -1.63 4.95 -12.71
C TYR A 96 -0.77 4.99 -11.43
N VAL A 97 -0.96 4.03 -10.52
CA VAL A 97 -0.14 3.91 -9.31
C VAL A 97 1.33 3.61 -9.65
N ASP A 98 1.59 2.76 -10.63
CA ASP A 98 2.94 2.47 -11.11
C ASP A 98 3.64 3.74 -11.65
N ASN A 99 2.92 4.59 -12.37
CA ASN A 99 3.43 5.87 -12.85
C ASN A 99 3.75 6.84 -11.71
N ILE A 100 3.00 6.83 -10.62
CA ILE A 100 3.36 7.58 -9.41
C ILE A 100 4.69 7.06 -8.84
N ASN A 101 4.87 5.75 -8.74
CA ASN A 101 6.13 5.17 -8.29
C ASN A 101 7.30 5.56 -9.19
N LEU A 102 7.11 5.58 -10.52
CA LEU A 102 8.10 6.06 -11.48
C LEU A 102 8.45 7.54 -11.24
N LYS A 103 7.46 8.39 -11.00
CA LYS A 103 7.66 9.82 -10.67
C LYS A 103 8.55 9.99 -9.43
N PHE A 104 8.44 9.10 -8.45
CA PHE A 104 9.24 9.11 -7.23
C PHE A 104 10.53 8.29 -7.32
N GLY A 105 10.90 7.81 -8.51
CA GLY A 105 12.21 7.23 -8.79
C GLY A 105 12.26 5.71 -8.84
N ALA A 106 11.12 5.06 -9.08
CA ALA A 106 11.13 3.64 -9.42
C ALA A 106 11.92 3.38 -10.70
N THR A 107 12.55 2.21 -10.80
CA THR A 107 13.22 1.79 -12.04
C THR A 107 12.23 1.73 -13.20
N THR A 108 12.68 2.14 -14.39
CA THR A 108 11.89 1.98 -15.63
C THR A 108 11.91 0.55 -16.14
N GLN A 109 12.81 -0.30 -15.64
CA GLN A 109 12.90 -1.70 -16.04
C GLN A 109 11.65 -2.47 -15.56
N ILE A 110 11.10 -3.26 -16.46
CA ILE A 110 9.98 -4.15 -16.21
C ILE A 110 10.30 -5.53 -16.80
N THR A 111 10.04 -6.57 -16.03
CA THR A 111 10.13 -7.94 -16.53
C THR A 111 8.86 -8.23 -17.32
N ASP A 112 9.02 -8.52 -18.62
CA ASP A 112 7.92 -8.90 -19.50
C ASP A 112 7.87 -10.45 -19.62
N PRO A 113 6.74 -11.08 -19.29
CA PRO A 113 6.59 -12.52 -19.40
C PRO A 113 6.30 -13.00 -20.83
N ASP A 114 6.13 -12.10 -21.80
CA ASP A 114 5.80 -12.46 -23.17
C ASP A 114 7.06 -12.85 -23.96
N THR A 115 7.72 -13.92 -23.53
CA THR A 115 8.91 -14.48 -24.16
C THR A 115 8.69 -15.93 -24.61
N PRO A 116 9.46 -16.42 -25.63
CA PRO A 116 9.38 -17.82 -26.07
C PRO A 116 9.59 -18.83 -24.93
N GLU A 117 10.49 -18.53 -24.01
CA GLU A 117 10.82 -19.39 -22.86
C GLU A 117 9.64 -19.50 -21.91
N VAL A 118 8.96 -18.39 -21.62
CA VAL A 118 7.76 -18.39 -20.76
C VAL A 118 6.60 -19.11 -21.43
N LEU A 119 6.43 -18.95 -22.75
CA LEU A 119 5.43 -19.69 -23.52
C LEU A 119 5.69 -21.21 -23.49
N ASP A 120 6.96 -21.65 -23.56
CA ASP A 120 7.30 -23.06 -23.41
C ASP A 120 6.98 -23.60 -22.00
N ILE A 121 7.30 -22.82 -20.96
CA ILE A 121 6.93 -23.17 -19.58
C ILE A 121 5.41 -23.29 -19.45
N GLU A 122 4.65 -22.36 -20.01
CA GLU A 122 3.18 -22.38 -19.98
C GLU A 122 2.62 -23.65 -20.64
N LYS A 123 3.12 -24.01 -21.84
CA LYS A 123 2.72 -25.24 -22.53
C LYS A 123 3.00 -26.49 -21.68
N ARG A 124 4.16 -26.57 -21.06
CA ARG A 124 4.52 -27.69 -20.16
C ARG A 124 3.66 -27.71 -18.91
N ALA A 125 3.31 -26.53 -18.35
CA ALA A 125 2.41 -26.43 -17.22
C ALA A 125 1.00 -26.96 -17.56
N ILE A 126 0.45 -26.55 -18.70
CA ILE A 126 -0.86 -27.00 -19.19
C ILE A 126 -0.86 -28.52 -19.38
N ALA A 127 0.21 -29.10 -19.93
CA ALA A 127 0.31 -30.54 -20.16
C ALA A 127 0.21 -31.41 -18.88
N VAL A 128 0.47 -30.81 -17.72
CA VAL A 128 0.37 -31.45 -16.38
C VAL A 128 -0.78 -30.88 -15.53
N GLY A 129 -1.72 -30.17 -16.15
CA GLY A 129 -2.91 -29.61 -15.48
C GLY A 129 -2.65 -28.36 -14.62
N LEU A 130 -1.53 -27.69 -14.81
CA LEU A 130 -1.20 -26.42 -14.12
C LEU A 130 -1.52 -25.23 -15.03
N LYS A 131 -1.91 -24.10 -14.42
CA LYS A 131 -2.09 -22.81 -15.07
C LYS A 131 -0.96 -21.88 -14.65
N LEU A 132 -0.22 -21.33 -15.63
CA LEU A 132 0.73 -20.26 -15.37
C LEU A 132 -0.01 -18.92 -15.42
N LEU A 133 0.11 -18.11 -14.35
CA LEU A 133 -0.36 -16.73 -14.34
C LEU A 133 0.81 -15.83 -14.73
N ARG A 134 0.68 -15.16 -15.87
CA ARG A 134 1.70 -14.25 -16.38
C ARG A 134 1.40 -12.83 -15.94
N ALA A 135 2.43 -12.11 -15.49
CA ALA A 135 2.32 -10.69 -15.21
C ALA A 135 3.60 -9.96 -15.57
N LYS A 136 3.47 -8.73 -16.02
CA LYS A 136 4.58 -7.78 -16.05
C LYS A 136 4.90 -7.40 -14.61
N VAL A 137 6.20 -7.39 -14.26
CA VAL A 137 6.65 -7.11 -12.91
C VAL A 137 7.71 -6.02 -12.91
N ARG A 138 7.45 -4.97 -12.14
CA ARG A 138 8.48 -3.99 -11.78
C ARG A 138 9.08 -4.40 -10.45
N HIS A 139 10.35 -4.77 -10.47
CA HIS A 139 11.07 -5.21 -9.27
C HIS A 139 11.99 -4.12 -8.77
N LEU A 140 11.63 -3.50 -7.65
CA LEU A 140 12.39 -2.43 -7.01
C LEU A 140 13.44 -2.96 -6.04
N GLY A 141 13.16 -4.06 -5.36
CA GLY A 141 13.88 -4.46 -4.16
C GLY A 141 13.44 -3.64 -2.93
N THR A 142 13.78 -4.15 -1.75
CA THR A 142 13.31 -3.59 -0.48
C THR A 142 13.81 -2.16 -0.24
N GLU A 143 15.08 -1.88 -0.54
CA GLU A 143 15.69 -0.57 -0.28
C GLU A 143 15.09 0.52 -1.17
N GLN A 144 15.00 0.29 -2.48
CA GLN A 144 14.44 1.27 -3.41
C GLN A 144 12.95 1.51 -3.14
N ASN A 145 12.20 0.46 -2.80
CA ASN A 145 10.81 0.57 -2.41
C ASN A 145 10.63 1.50 -1.19
N LEU A 146 11.47 1.34 -0.16
CA LEU A 146 11.45 2.20 1.02
C LEU A 146 11.79 3.65 0.68
N GLU A 147 12.79 3.89 -0.18
CA GLU A 147 13.16 5.25 -0.59
C GLU A 147 12.04 5.94 -1.39
N ILE A 148 11.33 5.22 -2.25
CA ILE A 148 10.15 5.75 -2.95
C ILE A 148 9.06 6.16 -1.96
N LEU A 149 8.77 5.30 -0.98
CA LEU A 149 7.78 5.61 0.06
C LEU A 149 8.17 6.81 0.91
N LYS A 150 9.46 7.01 1.23
CA LYS A 150 9.95 8.21 1.92
C LYS A 150 9.74 9.47 1.07
N LYS A 151 10.02 9.41 -0.23
CA LYS A 151 9.78 10.55 -1.13
C LYS A 151 8.31 10.90 -1.24
N ILE A 152 7.42 9.89 -1.29
CA ILE A 152 5.97 10.12 -1.26
C ILE A 152 5.55 10.71 0.09
N TYR A 153 6.14 10.24 1.19
CA TYR A 153 5.89 10.80 2.52
C TYR A 153 6.23 12.29 2.56
N HIS A 154 7.42 12.70 2.12
CA HIS A 154 7.83 14.10 2.10
C HIS A 154 6.98 14.96 1.17
N HIS A 155 6.57 14.42 0.02
CA HIS A 155 5.65 15.10 -0.87
C HIS A 155 4.30 15.40 -0.21
N LEU A 156 3.82 14.48 0.62
CA LEU A 156 2.53 14.63 1.31
C LEU A 156 2.63 15.48 2.57
N GLU A 157 3.70 15.36 3.39
CA GLU A 157 3.81 16.05 4.66
C GLU A 157 3.79 17.59 4.53
N GLU A 158 4.22 18.11 3.37
CA GLU A 158 4.18 19.53 3.05
C GLU A 158 2.77 20.03 2.64
N ARG A 159 1.84 19.14 2.35
CA ARG A 159 0.55 19.43 1.70
C ARG A 159 -0.67 19.02 2.50
N ILE A 160 -0.53 18.02 3.37
CA ILE A 160 -1.67 17.46 4.13
C ILE A 160 -1.34 17.36 5.60
N THR A 161 -2.36 17.21 6.43
CA THR A 161 -2.17 16.81 7.83
C THR A 161 -2.12 15.30 7.94
N MET A 162 -1.04 14.76 8.53
CA MET A 162 -0.90 13.33 8.78
C MET A 162 -0.87 13.07 10.29
N VAL A 163 -1.73 12.17 10.76
CA VAL A 163 -1.83 11.77 12.17
C VAL A 163 -1.53 10.28 12.29
N PHE A 164 -0.45 9.96 12.99
CA PHE A 164 0.01 8.59 13.20
C PHE A 164 -0.33 8.08 14.59
N LYS A 165 -0.16 6.77 14.82
CA LYS A 165 -0.45 6.09 16.09
C LYS A 165 -1.90 6.26 16.54
N THR A 166 -2.79 6.51 15.61
CA THR A 166 -4.19 6.86 15.87
C THR A 166 -5.12 5.88 15.18
N LYS A 167 -5.76 5.04 15.98
CA LYS A 167 -6.72 4.04 15.48
C LYS A 167 -8.10 4.68 15.38
N VAL A 168 -8.71 4.64 14.20
CA VAL A 168 -10.13 4.94 14.04
C VAL A 168 -10.95 3.83 14.69
N THR A 169 -11.87 4.22 15.57
CA THR A 169 -12.74 3.30 16.33
C THR A 169 -14.16 3.27 15.80
N GLU A 170 -14.62 4.38 15.21
CA GLU A 170 -15.97 4.52 14.69
C GLU A 170 -16.02 5.47 13.50
N VAL A 171 -16.90 5.22 12.55
CA VAL A 171 -17.27 6.15 11.48
C VAL A 171 -18.62 6.78 11.86
N MET A 172 -18.66 8.10 11.96
CA MET A 172 -19.88 8.86 12.28
C MET A 172 -20.72 9.05 11.03
N ILE A 173 -21.93 8.51 11.04
CA ILE A 173 -22.87 8.55 9.92
C ILE A 173 -24.13 9.26 10.37
N GLU A 174 -24.58 10.22 9.58
CA GLU A 174 -25.85 10.89 9.76
C GLU A 174 -26.68 10.77 8.46
N GLY A 175 -27.80 10.07 8.56
CA GLY A 175 -28.56 9.64 7.38
C GLY A 175 -27.70 8.74 6.48
N ASN A 176 -27.46 9.14 5.24
CA ASN A 176 -26.60 8.44 4.27
C ASN A 176 -25.24 9.10 4.06
N ALA A 177 -24.84 10.04 4.93
CA ALA A 177 -23.59 10.78 4.78
C ALA A 177 -22.62 10.49 5.94
N ILE A 178 -21.35 10.27 5.61
CA ILE A 178 -20.28 10.25 6.60
C ILE A 178 -20.02 11.69 7.01
N LYS A 179 -20.01 11.95 8.33
CA LYS A 179 -19.75 13.26 8.93
C LYS A 179 -18.36 13.36 9.54
N GLY A 180 -17.78 12.23 9.85
CA GLY A 180 -16.45 12.20 10.45
C GLY A 180 -16.09 10.84 11.00
N ILE A 181 -15.08 10.81 11.83
CA ILE A 181 -14.59 9.59 12.49
C ILE A 181 -14.28 9.87 13.95
N LYS A 182 -14.32 8.81 14.77
CA LYS A 182 -13.85 8.84 16.15
C LYS A 182 -12.57 8.03 16.33
N THR A 183 -11.78 8.47 17.25
CA THR A 183 -10.62 7.77 17.79
C THR A 183 -10.83 7.53 19.30
N ALA A 184 -9.83 7.01 19.99
CA ALA A 184 -9.93 6.85 21.44
C ALA A 184 -10.02 8.20 22.19
N ASN A 185 -9.44 9.28 21.62
CA ASN A 185 -9.28 10.56 22.30
C ASN A 185 -9.95 11.73 21.59
N ASP A 186 -10.19 11.63 20.28
CA ASP A 186 -10.61 12.76 19.46
C ASP A 186 -11.72 12.37 18.47
N GLU A 187 -12.47 13.37 18.03
CA GLU A 187 -13.39 13.28 16.90
C GLU A 187 -12.91 14.22 15.79
N TYR A 188 -12.96 13.74 14.55
CA TYR A 188 -12.58 14.50 13.36
C TYR A 188 -13.78 14.58 12.43
N TYR A 189 -14.06 15.79 11.95
CA TYR A 189 -15.18 16.06 11.05
C TYR A 189 -14.67 16.47 9.68
N ALA A 190 -15.41 16.09 8.64
CA ALA A 190 -15.10 16.46 7.26
C ALA A 190 -16.38 16.69 6.48
N ASP A 191 -16.30 17.55 5.47
CA ASP A 191 -17.42 17.84 4.57
C ASP A 191 -17.62 16.72 3.54
N LYS A 192 -16.56 15.97 3.24
CA LYS A 192 -16.54 14.82 2.30
C LYS A 192 -15.59 13.74 2.80
#